data_5526bd2a07b49a0135441770f3b36d67
#
_entry.id   5526bd2a07b49a0135441770f3b36d67
#
_cell.length_a   1.000
_cell.length_b   1.000
_cell.length_c   1.000
_cell.angle_alpha   90.00
_cell.angle_beta   90.00
_cell.angle_gamma   90.00
#
_symmetry.space_group_name_H-M   'P 1'
#
loop_
_entity.id
_entity.type
_entity.pdbx_description
1 polymer ?
#
loop_
_entity_poly.entity_id
_entity_poly.type
_entity_poly.pdbx_seq_one_letter_code
_entity_poly.pdbx_strand_id
1 'polypeptide(L)'
;MIAGGPDEPADERAVSVDAYRLDEQVGFLMRVASQRHTALFAARMIEGLTPPQFATLAKLREAGPCSQNRLGRLVYLDAATIKGVVDRLRARGFVLTADDPLDRRRRAVGLSDRGREVADAAVVIAREITEATLEPLNAEEREQIVKLLRKLG
;
A
#
# COMPACT_ATOMS: atom_id res chain seq x y z
N MET A 1 52.13 38.78 19.39
CA MET A 1 50.85 39.24 18.80
C MET A 1 50.38 38.12 17.87
N ILE A 2 49.46 37.31 18.34
CA ILE A 2 48.96 36.16 17.59
C ILE A 2 47.47 36.36 17.41
N ALA A 3 47.07 36.44 16.14
CA ALA A 3 45.67 36.61 15.71
C ALA A 3 44.86 35.35 16.09
N GLY A 4 43.73 35.59 16.74
CA GLY A 4 42.71 34.56 16.95
C GLY A 4 42.13 34.11 15.63
N GLY A 5 42.11 32.80 15.42
CA GLY A 5 41.41 32.18 14.33
C GLY A 5 39.90 32.35 14.49
N PRO A 6 39.12 32.31 13.40
CA PRO A 6 37.68 32.44 13.47
C PRO A 6 37.07 31.22 14.14
N ASP A 7 36.21 31.52 15.10
CA ASP A 7 35.28 30.60 15.77
C ASP A 7 34.44 29.91 14.71
N GLU A 8 34.63 28.61 14.55
CA GLU A 8 33.74 27.79 13.73
C GLU A 8 32.36 27.75 14.42
N PRO A 9 31.26 27.98 13.72
CA PRO A 9 29.96 27.82 14.31
C PRO A 9 29.73 26.34 14.62
N ALA A 10 29.57 26.04 15.90
CA ALA A 10 29.18 24.72 16.37
C ALA A 10 27.94 24.23 15.60
N ASP A 11 28.03 23.00 15.14
CA ASP A 11 26.96 22.27 14.44
C ASP A 11 25.67 22.27 15.28
N GLU A 12 24.74 23.16 14.97
CA GLU A 12 23.39 23.27 15.58
C GLU A 12 22.49 22.05 15.31
N ARG A 13 23.03 20.96 14.76
CA ARG A 13 22.27 19.75 14.42
C ARG A 13 22.37 18.62 15.44
N ALA A 14 23.03 18.81 16.56
CA ALA A 14 22.98 17.87 17.67
C ALA A 14 21.61 17.97 18.35
N VAL A 15 20.62 17.26 17.82
CA VAL A 15 19.36 17.04 18.53
C VAL A 15 19.68 16.39 19.86
N SER A 16 19.48 17.11 20.96
CA SER A 16 19.68 16.58 22.30
C SER A 16 18.85 15.29 22.45
N VAL A 17 19.47 14.21 22.91
CA VAL A 17 18.78 12.93 23.17
C VAL A 17 17.60 13.14 24.11
N ASP A 18 17.70 14.10 25.04
CA ASP A 18 16.66 14.47 25.99
C ASP A 18 15.44 15.15 25.35
N ALA A 19 15.57 15.67 24.12
CA ALA A 19 14.48 16.29 23.35
C ALA A 19 13.73 15.30 22.46
N TYR A 20 14.20 14.06 22.34
CA TYR A 20 13.53 13.05 21.49
C TYR A 20 12.20 12.60 22.13
N ARG A 21 11.11 12.77 21.38
CA ARG A 21 9.77 12.31 21.76
C ARG A 21 9.30 11.27 20.75
N LEU A 22 9.09 10.04 21.20
CA LEU A 22 8.65 8.93 20.33
C LEU A 22 7.30 9.25 19.67
N ASP A 23 6.37 9.83 20.44
CA ASP A 23 5.02 10.16 19.98
C ASP A 23 4.97 11.24 18.89
N GLU A 24 6.08 11.92 18.65
CA GLU A 24 6.24 12.92 17.60
C GLU A 24 6.95 12.36 16.35
N GLN A 25 7.39 11.11 16.40
CA GLN A 25 8.14 10.50 15.31
C GLN A 25 7.25 9.93 14.23
N VAL A 26 7.51 10.32 12.97
CA VAL A 26 6.73 9.92 11.81
C VAL A 26 6.61 8.40 11.69
N GLY A 27 7.72 7.67 11.85
CA GLY A 27 7.71 6.20 11.79
C GLY A 27 6.80 5.55 12.84
N PHE A 28 6.81 6.08 14.07
CA PHE A 28 5.95 5.62 15.14
C PHE A 28 4.47 5.92 14.83
N LEU A 29 4.16 7.14 14.42
CA LEU A 29 2.80 7.56 14.08
C LEU A 29 2.23 6.78 12.90
N MET A 30 3.04 6.55 11.86
CA MET A 30 2.65 5.71 10.72
C MET A 30 2.35 4.27 11.14
N ARG A 31 3.15 3.69 12.04
CA ARG A 31 2.92 2.35 12.57
C ARG A 31 1.60 2.27 13.34
N VAL A 32 1.32 3.25 14.21
CA VAL A 32 0.07 3.30 14.99
C VAL A 32 -1.15 3.45 14.07
N ALA A 33 -1.08 4.36 13.09
CA ALA A 33 -2.14 4.53 12.09
C ALA A 33 -2.35 3.27 11.26
N SER A 34 -1.27 2.60 10.85
CA SER A 34 -1.34 1.33 10.11
C SER A 34 -1.95 0.21 10.93
N GLN A 35 -1.68 0.12 12.23
CA GLN A 35 -2.32 -0.88 13.10
C GLN A 35 -3.84 -0.68 13.14
N ARG A 36 -4.31 0.56 13.28
CA ARG A 36 -5.75 0.87 13.26
C ARG A 36 -6.38 0.49 11.92
N HIS A 37 -5.76 0.89 10.81
CA HIS A 37 -6.24 0.56 9.47
C HIS A 37 -6.28 -0.97 9.25
N THR A 38 -5.23 -1.69 9.63
CA THR A 38 -5.16 -3.15 9.49
C THR A 38 -6.27 -3.85 10.29
N ALA A 39 -6.57 -3.37 11.50
CA ALA A 39 -7.65 -3.91 12.31
C ALA A 39 -9.03 -3.69 11.66
N LEU A 40 -9.29 -2.50 11.12
CA LEU A 40 -10.51 -2.19 10.37
C LEU A 40 -10.62 -3.04 9.11
N PHE A 41 -9.51 -3.23 8.38
CA PHE A 41 -9.46 -4.06 7.20
C PHE A 41 -9.78 -5.52 7.52
N ALA A 42 -9.13 -6.09 8.51
CA ALA A 42 -9.36 -7.48 8.93
C ALA A 42 -10.79 -7.74 9.41
N ALA A 43 -11.40 -6.75 10.09
CA ALA A 43 -12.76 -6.86 10.60
C ALA A 43 -13.85 -6.75 9.52
N ARG A 44 -13.59 -6.10 8.41
CA ARG A 44 -14.62 -5.74 7.40
C ARG A 44 -14.41 -6.39 6.05
N MET A 45 -13.16 -6.70 5.66
CA MET A 45 -12.88 -7.21 4.32
C MET A 45 -13.50 -8.58 4.11
N ILE A 46 -14.12 -8.75 2.95
CA ILE A 46 -14.81 -9.97 2.54
C ILE A 46 -13.83 -11.07 2.10
N GLU A 47 -14.34 -12.30 2.02
CA GLU A 47 -13.61 -13.48 1.53
C GLU A 47 -12.28 -13.75 2.27
N GLY A 48 -12.05 -13.15 3.44
CA GLY A 48 -10.77 -13.27 4.16
C GLY A 48 -9.57 -12.81 3.32
N LEU A 49 -9.75 -11.85 2.40
CA LEU A 49 -8.67 -11.30 1.60
C LEU A 49 -7.69 -10.55 2.50
N THR A 50 -6.41 -10.84 2.31
CA THR A 50 -5.32 -10.02 2.89
C THR A 50 -5.15 -8.73 2.10
N PRO A 51 -4.53 -7.67 2.68
CA PRO A 51 -4.27 -6.43 1.95
C PRO A 51 -3.54 -6.64 0.60
N PRO A 52 -2.48 -7.46 0.50
CA PRO A 52 -1.85 -7.75 -0.79
C PRO A 52 -2.76 -8.47 -1.79
N GLN A 53 -3.60 -9.39 -1.33
CA GLN A 53 -4.57 -10.08 -2.18
C GLN A 53 -5.64 -9.12 -2.70
N PHE A 54 -6.19 -8.29 -1.85
CA PHE A 54 -7.13 -7.24 -2.25
C PHE A 54 -6.50 -6.28 -3.26
N ALA A 55 -5.31 -5.74 -2.96
CA ALA A 55 -4.61 -4.82 -3.87
C ALA A 55 -4.37 -5.44 -5.25
N THR A 56 -4.01 -6.74 -5.29
CA THR A 56 -3.81 -7.47 -6.54
C THR A 56 -5.11 -7.59 -7.35
N LEU A 57 -6.23 -7.97 -6.71
CA LEU A 57 -7.53 -8.05 -7.38
C LEU A 57 -8.00 -6.67 -7.86
N ALA A 58 -7.86 -5.63 -7.03
CA ALA A 58 -8.23 -4.26 -7.36
C ALA A 58 -7.44 -3.73 -8.56
N LYS A 59 -6.12 -4.00 -8.62
CA LYS A 59 -5.28 -3.59 -9.76
C LYS A 59 -5.60 -4.36 -11.04
N LEU A 60 -5.88 -5.64 -10.97
CA LEU A 60 -6.34 -6.40 -12.13
C LEU A 60 -7.70 -5.92 -12.65
N ARG A 61 -8.59 -5.48 -11.74
CA ARG A 61 -9.86 -4.85 -12.10
C ARG A 61 -9.68 -3.53 -12.84
N GLU A 62 -8.74 -2.69 -12.38
CA GLU A 62 -8.45 -1.37 -12.98
C GLU A 62 -7.70 -1.48 -14.32
N ALA A 63 -6.63 -2.26 -14.33
CA ALA A 63 -5.66 -2.29 -15.44
C ALA A 63 -5.94 -3.41 -16.47
N GLY A 64 -6.80 -4.36 -16.14
CA GLY A 64 -7.00 -5.57 -16.93
C GLY A 64 -5.83 -6.58 -16.79
N PRO A 65 -5.85 -7.65 -17.58
CA PRO A 65 -4.82 -8.68 -17.55
C PRO A 65 -3.43 -8.11 -17.83
N CYS A 66 -2.43 -8.56 -17.08
CA CYS A 66 -1.04 -8.14 -17.28
C CYS A 66 -0.06 -9.22 -16.78
N SER A 67 1.22 -9.08 -17.14
CA SER A 67 2.24 -9.99 -16.66
C SER A 67 2.40 -9.91 -15.15
N GLN A 68 2.79 -11.02 -14.51
CA GLN A 68 3.01 -11.07 -13.06
C GLN A 68 4.03 -10.03 -12.59
N ASN A 69 5.11 -9.80 -13.35
CA ASN A 69 6.12 -8.78 -13.03
C ASN A 69 5.55 -7.36 -13.07
N ARG A 70 4.71 -7.06 -14.07
CA ARG A 70 4.01 -5.77 -14.13
C ARG A 70 3.06 -5.61 -12.95
N LEU A 71 2.32 -6.65 -12.63
CA LEU A 71 1.39 -6.65 -11.49
C LEU A 71 2.12 -6.38 -10.18
N GLY A 72 3.28 -7.03 -9.94
CA GLY A 72 4.12 -6.78 -8.76
C GLY A 72 4.52 -5.30 -8.65
N ARG A 73 4.97 -4.69 -9.75
CA ARG A 73 5.28 -3.25 -9.76
C ARG A 73 4.06 -2.37 -9.45
N LEU A 74 2.89 -2.71 -10.00
CA LEU A 74 1.66 -1.94 -9.80
C LEU A 74 1.15 -1.98 -8.35
N VAL A 75 1.46 -3.04 -7.60
CA VAL A 75 1.05 -3.20 -6.19
C VAL A 75 2.22 -3.07 -5.21
N TYR A 76 3.39 -2.63 -5.69
CA TYR A 76 4.61 -2.44 -4.88
C TYR A 76 5.04 -3.70 -4.11
N LEU A 77 4.95 -4.87 -4.75
CA LEU A 77 5.40 -6.14 -4.20
C LEU A 77 6.59 -6.69 -5.00
N ASP A 78 7.53 -7.31 -4.30
CA ASP A 78 8.65 -8.02 -4.94
C ASP A 78 8.19 -9.29 -5.68
N ALA A 79 9.06 -9.84 -6.52
CA ALA A 79 8.75 -10.95 -7.41
C ALA A 79 8.32 -12.23 -6.65
N ALA A 80 8.93 -12.52 -5.51
CA ALA A 80 8.58 -13.70 -4.71
C ALA A 80 7.22 -13.52 -4.02
N THR A 81 6.97 -12.34 -3.47
CA THR A 81 5.72 -12.00 -2.78
C THR A 81 4.54 -12.00 -3.75
N ILE A 82 4.65 -11.33 -4.90
CA ILE A 82 3.55 -11.31 -5.90
C ILE A 82 3.26 -12.70 -6.45
N LYS A 83 4.30 -13.53 -6.66
CA LYS A 83 4.11 -14.91 -7.06
C LYS A 83 3.25 -15.68 -6.05
N GLY A 84 3.58 -15.61 -4.77
CA GLY A 84 2.81 -16.27 -3.70
C GLY A 84 1.38 -15.76 -3.59
N VAL A 85 1.14 -14.46 -3.79
CA VAL A 85 -0.21 -13.87 -3.82
C VAL A 85 -1.01 -14.40 -4.98
N VAL A 86 -0.46 -14.38 -6.19
CA VAL A 86 -1.12 -14.88 -7.42
C VAL A 86 -1.42 -16.38 -7.30
N ASP A 87 -0.49 -17.19 -6.79
CA ASP A 87 -0.70 -18.62 -6.62
C ASP A 87 -1.87 -18.92 -5.66
N ARG A 88 -1.98 -18.19 -4.54
CA ARG A 88 -3.10 -18.32 -3.60
C ARG A 88 -4.43 -17.88 -4.19
N LEU A 89 -4.45 -16.76 -4.92
CA LEU A 89 -5.67 -16.28 -5.60
C LEU A 89 -6.11 -17.24 -6.71
N ARG A 90 -5.15 -17.86 -7.42
CA ARG A 90 -5.44 -18.88 -8.44
C ARG A 90 -6.03 -20.13 -7.79
N ALA A 91 -5.47 -20.61 -6.69
CA ALA A 91 -6.00 -21.78 -5.95
C ALA A 91 -7.43 -21.55 -5.47
N ARG A 92 -7.81 -20.29 -5.20
CA ARG A 92 -9.18 -19.89 -4.85
C ARG A 92 -10.10 -19.67 -6.05
N GLY A 93 -9.58 -19.75 -7.26
CA GLY A 93 -10.34 -19.52 -8.49
C GLY A 93 -10.65 -18.05 -8.80
N PHE A 94 -9.95 -17.11 -8.20
CA PHE A 94 -10.17 -15.67 -8.42
C PHE A 94 -9.36 -15.11 -9.59
N VAL A 95 -8.22 -15.71 -9.90
CA VAL A 95 -7.39 -15.31 -11.04
C VAL A 95 -7.10 -16.50 -11.94
N LEU A 96 -6.88 -16.19 -13.20
CA LEU A 96 -6.49 -17.12 -14.25
C LEU A 96 -5.16 -16.68 -14.84
N THR A 97 -4.41 -17.61 -15.39
CA THR A 97 -3.24 -17.31 -16.22
C THR A 97 -3.54 -17.75 -17.64
N ALA A 98 -3.46 -16.85 -18.58
CA ALA A 98 -3.68 -17.08 -19.99
C ALA A 98 -2.53 -16.47 -20.82
N ASP A 99 -2.57 -16.68 -22.12
CA ASP A 99 -1.64 -15.97 -23.02
C ASP A 99 -1.95 -14.48 -23.00
N ASP A 100 -0.89 -13.65 -23.03
CA ASP A 100 -1.05 -12.21 -23.06
C ASP A 100 -1.80 -11.81 -24.34
N PRO A 101 -2.87 -11.00 -24.28
CA PRO A 101 -3.61 -10.57 -25.46
C PRO A 101 -2.76 -9.81 -26.49
N LEU A 102 -1.67 -9.17 -26.05
CA LEU A 102 -0.77 -8.38 -26.88
C LEU A 102 0.47 -9.15 -27.36
N ASP A 103 0.85 -10.22 -26.65
CA ASP A 103 2.00 -11.07 -27.00
C ASP A 103 1.78 -12.49 -26.49
N ARG A 104 1.37 -13.39 -27.38
CA ARG A 104 1.12 -14.81 -27.08
C ARG A 104 2.32 -15.59 -26.53
N ARG A 105 3.54 -15.01 -26.61
CA ARG A 105 4.73 -15.60 -26.00
C ARG A 105 4.82 -15.32 -24.49
N ARG A 106 3.98 -14.44 -23.99
CA ARG A 106 3.95 -14.06 -22.57
C ARG A 106 2.68 -14.56 -21.91
N ARG A 107 2.79 -14.84 -20.62
CA ARG A 107 1.63 -15.21 -19.80
C ARG A 107 1.13 -13.97 -19.05
N ALA A 108 -0.17 -13.78 -19.08
CA ALA A 108 -0.86 -12.73 -18.34
C ALA A 108 -1.68 -13.33 -17.20
N VAL A 109 -1.73 -12.65 -16.08
CA VAL A 109 -2.64 -12.90 -14.97
C VAL A 109 -3.86 -12.01 -15.18
N GLY A 110 -5.05 -12.57 -15.08
CA GLY A 110 -6.32 -11.85 -15.20
C GLY A 110 -7.34 -12.33 -14.18
N LEU A 111 -8.40 -11.60 -13.98
CA LEU A 111 -9.52 -12.02 -13.13
C LEU A 111 -10.33 -13.12 -13.83
N SER A 112 -10.73 -14.14 -13.08
CA SER A 112 -11.84 -15.00 -13.47
C SER A 112 -13.19 -14.25 -13.32
N ASP A 113 -14.30 -14.82 -13.80
CA ASP A 113 -15.63 -14.25 -13.58
C ASP A 113 -15.92 -14.10 -12.08
N ARG A 114 -15.64 -15.14 -11.29
CA ARG A 114 -15.76 -15.08 -9.84
C ARG A 114 -14.80 -14.05 -9.22
N GLY A 115 -13.58 -13.96 -9.70
CA GLY A 115 -12.60 -12.97 -9.24
C GLY A 115 -13.06 -11.55 -9.51
N ARG A 116 -13.76 -11.31 -10.62
CA ARG A 116 -14.34 -10.02 -10.95
C ARG A 116 -15.46 -9.65 -9.99
N GLU A 117 -16.38 -10.56 -9.71
CA GLU A 117 -17.45 -10.37 -8.72
C GLU A 117 -16.89 -10.06 -7.34
N VAL A 118 -15.90 -10.81 -6.89
CA VAL A 118 -15.22 -10.60 -5.61
C VAL A 118 -14.48 -9.26 -5.58
N ALA A 119 -13.78 -8.90 -6.65
CA ALA A 119 -13.07 -7.61 -6.74
C ALA A 119 -14.05 -6.42 -6.70
N ASP A 120 -15.18 -6.51 -7.40
CA ASP A 120 -16.21 -5.48 -7.39
C ASP A 120 -16.81 -5.29 -6.00
N ALA A 121 -17.16 -6.37 -5.31
CA ALA A 121 -17.66 -6.32 -3.94
C ALA A 121 -16.59 -5.80 -2.96
N ALA A 122 -15.35 -6.28 -3.08
CA ALA A 122 -14.24 -5.88 -2.20
C ALA A 122 -13.90 -4.38 -2.32
N VAL A 123 -14.00 -3.79 -3.50
CA VAL A 123 -13.77 -2.34 -3.71
C VAL A 123 -14.81 -1.50 -2.97
N VAL A 124 -16.07 -1.94 -2.91
CA VAL A 124 -17.11 -1.25 -2.12
C VAL A 124 -16.75 -1.25 -0.64
N ILE A 125 -16.39 -2.42 -0.10
CA ILE A 125 -15.95 -2.56 1.30
C ILE A 125 -14.67 -1.76 1.58
N ALA A 126 -13.73 -1.72 0.65
CA ALA A 126 -12.51 -0.94 0.80
C ALA A 126 -12.77 0.57 0.92
N ARG A 127 -13.80 1.10 0.25
CA ARG A 127 -14.25 2.49 0.42
C ARG A 127 -14.77 2.73 1.84
N GLU A 128 -15.59 1.82 2.35
CA GLU A 128 -16.09 1.90 3.73
C GLU A 128 -14.96 1.82 4.77
N ILE A 129 -13.95 0.98 4.52
CA ILE A 129 -12.75 0.89 5.36
C ILE A 129 -11.97 2.22 5.32
N THR A 130 -11.83 2.83 4.15
CA THR A 130 -11.19 4.14 3.99
C THR A 130 -11.93 5.21 4.79
N GLU A 131 -13.26 5.29 4.68
CA GLU A 131 -14.08 6.23 5.43
C GLU A 131 -13.92 6.03 6.95
N ALA A 132 -13.94 4.78 7.41
CA ALA A 132 -13.75 4.48 8.83
C ALA A 132 -12.32 4.77 9.33
N THR A 133 -11.32 4.58 8.47
CA THR A 133 -9.92 4.91 8.79
C THR A 133 -9.75 6.42 8.97
N LEU A 134 -10.38 7.21 8.11
CA LEU A 134 -10.28 8.66 8.06
C LEU A 134 -11.36 9.38 8.88
N GLU A 135 -12.21 8.64 9.60
CA GLU A 135 -13.33 9.20 10.37
C GLU A 135 -12.93 10.35 11.33
N PRO A 136 -11.76 10.30 12.03
CA PRO A 136 -11.34 11.40 12.88
C PRO A 136 -10.95 12.70 12.16
N LEU A 137 -10.82 12.66 10.82
CA LEU A 137 -10.36 13.77 10.01
C LEU A 137 -11.55 14.49 9.33
N ASN A 138 -11.48 15.83 9.26
CA ASN A 138 -12.40 16.62 8.44
C ASN A 138 -12.08 16.47 6.94
N ALA A 139 -12.91 17.03 6.06
CA ALA A 139 -12.78 16.87 4.60
C ALA A 139 -11.44 17.38 4.06
N GLU A 140 -10.99 18.54 4.52
CA GLU A 140 -9.71 19.12 4.09
C GLU A 140 -8.51 18.28 4.53
N GLU A 141 -8.51 17.82 5.78
CA GLU A 141 -7.48 16.94 6.33
C GLU A 141 -7.42 15.59 5.60
N ARG A 142 -8.56 15.05 5.17
CA ARG A 142 -8.62 13.80 4.37
C ARG A 142 -7.96 13.96 3.01
N GLU A 143 -8.20 15.05 2.32
CA GLU A 143 -7.53 15.36 1.05
C GLU A 143 -6.03 15.55 1.26
N GLN A 144 -5.66 16.28 2.30
CA GLN A 144 -4.28 16.58 2.63
C GLN A 144 -3.47 15.33 2.97
N ILE A 145 -3.99 14.42 3.81
CA ILE A 145 -3.26 13.19 4.17
C ILE A 145 -3.01 12.31 2.97
N VAL A 146 -3.99 12.14 2.07
CA VAL A 146 -3.82 11.36 0.84
C VAL A 146 -2.74 11.97 -0.05
N LYS A 147 -2.76 13.31 -0.21
CA LYS A 147 -1.75 14.04 -0.98
C LYS A 147 -0.35 13.90 -0.39
N LEU A 148 -0.22 13.97 0.95
CA LEU A 148 1.06 13.84 1.64
C LEU A 148 1.61 12.42 1.60
N LEU A 149 0.78 11.41 1.83
CA LEU A 149 1.19 10.01 1.73
C LEU A 149 1.70 9.65 0.34
N ARG A 150 1.09 10.19 -0.74
CA ARG A 150 1.58 10.00 -2.12
C ARG A 150 2.97 10.59 -2.39
N LYS A 151 3.42 11.55 -1.59
CA LYS A 151 4.76 12.11 -1.70
C LYS A 151 5.81 11.28 -0.99
N LEU A 152 5.39 10.41 -0.07
CA LEU A 152 6.27 9.57 0.73
C LEU A 152 6.52 8.19 0.11
N GLY A 153 5.67 7.76 -0.85
CA GLY A 153 5.76 6.42 -1.44
C GLY A 153 5.76 6.33 -2.96
#